data_d06f508063084edc77cb27748dab2df0
#
_entry.id   d06f508063084edc77cb27748dab2df0
#
_cell.length_a   1.000
_cell.length_b   1.000
_cell.length_c   1.000
_cell.angle_alpha   90.00
_cell.angle_beta   90.00
_cell.angle_gamma   90.00
#
_symmetry.space_group_name_H-M   'P 1'
#
loop_
_entity.id
_entity.type
_entity.pdbx_description
1 polymer ?
#
loop_
_entity_poly.entity_id
_entity_poly.type
_entity_poly.pdbx_seq_one_letter_code
_entity_poly.pdbx_strand_id
1 'polypeptide(L)'
;MDQTFSKFQPVALSLFRFITGLLLFQYGIAKIFKFPVLPYFANIPPLITAAGAIELILGALLMIGLFSRLVAFILAGEMAFAYFLGHMFKKPDEPVFLPLLNNGTAAILFCFACLYLATSGPGPISVDEMRKK
;
A
#
# COMPACT_ATOMS: atom_id res chain seq x y z
N MET A 1 -2.35 -13.56 29.22
CA MET A 1 -2.89 -13.38 27.86
C MET A 1 -1.98 -12.54 26.98
N ASP A 2 -1.47 -11.44 27.50
CA ASP A 2 -0.61 -10.53 26.71
C ASP A 2 0.64 -11.22 26.19
N GLN A 3 1.29 -12.02 27.02
CA GLN A 3 2.50 -12.74 26.61
C GLN A 3 2.21 -13.82 25.57
N THR A 4 1.01 -14.41 25.63
CA THR A 4 0.61 -15.43 24.66
C THR A 4 0.45 -14.84 23.27
N PHE A 5 -0.21 -13.71 23.17
CA PHE A 5 -0.39 -13.05 21.87
C PHE A 5 0.90 -12.40 21.37
N SER A 6 1.69 -11.79 22.29
CA SER A 6 2.88 -11.05 21.89
C SER A 6 3.95 -11.93 21.23
N LYS A 7 4.01 -13.20 21.57
CA LYS A 7 4.99 -14.10 20.94
C LYS A 7 4.72 -14.34 19.47
N PHE A 8 3.49 -14.09 19.00
CA PHE A 8 3.14 -14.24 17.60
C PHE A 8 3.34 -12.94 16.80
N GLN A 9 3.76 -11.86 17.46
CA GLN A 9 3.92 -10.57 16.80
C GLN A 9 4.85 -10.62 15.57
N PRO A 10 6.01 -11.31 15.62
CA PRO A 10 6.88 -11.35 14.44
C PRO A 10 6.20 -12.00 13.23
N VAL A 11 5.48 -13.11 13.44
CA VAL A 11 4.76 -13.76 12.34
C VAL A 11 3.61 -12.87 11.85
N ALA A 12 2.87 -12.26 12.77
CA ALA A 12 1.80 -11.35 12.41
C ALA A 12 2.31 -10.17 11.58
N LEU A 13 3.51 -9.68 11.89
CA LEU A 13 4.14 -8.61 11.13
C LEU A 13 4.41 -9.04 9.68
N SER A 14 4.96 -10.25 9.49
CA SER A 14 5.20 -10.77 8.14
C SER A 14 3.89 -10.94 7.36
N LEU A 15 2.83 -11.41 8.02
CA LEU A 15 1.51 -11.54 7.39
C LEU A 15 0.93 -10.18 7.05
N PHE A 16 1.07 -9.21 7.94
CA PHE A 16 0.61 -7.84 7.71
C PHE A 16 1.31 -7.23 6.51
N ARG A 17 2.62 -7.38 6.42
CA ARG A 17 3.39 -6.90 5.27
C ARG A 17 2.91 -7.58 3.98
N PHE A 18 2.77 -8.90 3.98
CA PHE A 18 2.33 -9.65 2.81
C PHE A 18 0.97 -9.16 2.33
N ILE A 19 0.00 -9.06 3.25
CA ILE A 19 -1.35 -8.67 2.86
C ILE A 19 -1.40 -7.21 2.39
N THR A 20 -0.63 -6.33 3.03
CA THR A 20 -0.55 -4.94 2.61
C THR A 20 -0.02 -4.85 1.17
N GLY A 21 1.05 -5.59 0.88
CA GLY A 21 1.61 -5.65 -0.46
C GLY A 21 0.65 -6.24 -1.48
N LEU A 22 -0.05 -7.30 -1.10
CA LEU A 22 -1.03 -7.95 -1.98
C LEU A 22 -2.16 -6.99 -2.37
N LEU A 23 -2.69 -6.27 -1.39
CA LEU A 23 -3.80 -5.35 -1.63
C LEU A 23 -3.36 -4.17 -2.51
N LEU A 24 -2.15 -3.65 -2.31
CA LEU A 24 -1.62 -2.61 -3.17
C LEU A 24 -1.32 -3.14 -4.57
N PHE A 25 -0.78 -4.35 -4.65
CA PHE A 25 -0.49 -5.02 -5.92
C PHE A 25 -1.77 -5.17 -6.76
N GLN A 26 -2.89 -5.53 -6.13
CA GLN A 26 -4.15 -5.68 -6.88
C GLN A 26 -4.63 -4.34 -7.47
N TYR A 27 -4.42 -3.22 -6.76
CA TYR A 27 -4.72 -1.91 -7.34
C TYR A 27 -3.85 -1.64 -8.56
N GLY A 28 -2.58 -2.03 -8.48
CA GLY A 28 -1.67 -1.89 -9.62
C GLY A 28 -2.12 -2.71 -10.82
N ILE A 29 -2.54 -3.95 -10.59
CA ILE A 29 -3.07 -4.79 -11.67
C ILE A 29 -4.32 -4.16 -12.28
N ALA A 30 -5.23 -3.67 -11.44
CA ALA A 30 -6.47 -3.07 -11.92
C ALA A 30 -6.21 -1.81 -12.76
N LYS A 31 -5.24 -0.99 -12.36
CA LYS A 31 -4.93 0.25 -13.07
C LYS A 31 -4.15 0.01 -14.36
N ILE A 32 -3.21 -0.92 -14.37
CA ILE A 32 -2.31 -1.15 -15.51
C ILE A 32 -2.92 -2.15 -16.51
N PHE A 33 -3.37 -3.30 -16.01
CA PHE A 33 -3.87 -4.37 -16.85
C PHE A 33 -5.39 -4.35 -17.01
N LYS A 34 -6.07 -3.44 -16.30
CA LYS A 34 -7.54 -3.32 -16.34
C LYS A 34 -8.23 -4.62 -15.93
N PHE A 35 -7.65 -5.33 -14.99
CA PHE A 35 -8.21 -6.56 -14.44
C PHE A 35 -8.21 -6.52 -12.91
N PRO A 36 -9.36 -6.76 -12.25
CA PRO A 36 -10.68 -6.92 -12.87
C PRO A 36 -11.13 -5.64 -13.59
N VAL A 37 -12.07 -5.77 -14.52
CA VAL A 37 -12.58 -4.60 -15.24
C VAL A 37 -13.39 -3.74 -14.29
N LEU A 38 -12.89 -2.55 -13.99
CA LEU A 38 -13.56 -1.60 -13.10
C LEU A 38 -13.83 -0.30 -13.86
N PRO A 39 -15.09 0.17 -13.87
CA PRO A 39 -15.44 1.36 -14.66
C PRO A 39 -14.60 2.58 -14.31
N TYR A 40 -14.27 2.78 -13.04
CA TYR A 40 -13.52 3.95 -12.62
C TYR A 40 -12.03 3.88 -12.98
N PHE A 41 -11.54 2.74 -13.46
CA PHE A 41 -10.16 2.61 -13.94
C PHE A 41 -10.09 2.42 -15.46
N ALA A 42 -11.23 2.48 -16.16
CA ALA A 42 -11.24 2.26 -17.61
C ALA A 42 -10.45 3.33 -18.36
N ASN A 43 -10.62 4.59 -17.98
CA ASN A 43 -9.92 5.72 -18.58
C ASN A 43 -9.32 6.56 -17.46
N ILE A 44 -8.02 6.41 -17.24
CA ILE A 44 -7.33 7.10 -16.15
C ILE A 44 -6.24 8.02 -16.72
N PRO A 45 -6.01 9.18 -16.05
CA PRO A 45 -4.95 10.07 -16.47
C PRO A 45 -3.56 9.46 -16.25
N PRO A 46 -2.53 9.98 -16.94
CA PRO A 46 -1.15 9.45 -16.76
C PRO A 46 -0.66 9.41 -15.32
N LEU A 47 -1.08 10.36 -14.51
CA LEU A 47 -0.68 10.38 -13.09
C LEU A 47 -1.17 9.13 -12.35
N ILE A 48 -2.41 8.70 -12.60
CA ILE A 48 -2.97 7.50 -11.95
C ILE A 48 -2.34 6.25 -12.55
N THR A 49 -2.00 6.25 -13.82
CA THR A 49 -1.25 5.15 -14.44
C THR A 49 0.13 5.01 -13.79
N ALA A 50 0.81 6.11 -13.53
CA ALA A 50 2.10 6.08 -12.83
C ALA A 50 1.93 5.50 -11.41
N ALA A 51 0.88 5.92 -10.70
CA ALA A 51 0.57 5.36 -9.39
C ALA A 51 0.35 3.86 -9.47
N GLY A 52 -0.38 3.41 -10.48
CA GLY A 52 -0.62 1.98 -10.70
C GLY A 52 0.68 1.21 -10.93
N ALA A 53 1.62 1.76 -11.69
CA ALA A 53 2.91 1.13 -11.92
C ALA A 53 3.71 1.00 -10.61
N ILE A 54 3.69 2.05 -9.79
CA ILE A 54 4.34 2.02 -8.48
C ILE A 54 3.71 0.94 -7.60
N GLU A 55 2.39 0.92 -7.53
CA GLU A 55 1.65 -0.06 -6.72
C GLU A 55 1.89 -1.49 -7.21
N LEU A 56 1.98 -1.68 -8.52
CA LEU A 56 2.23 -3.00 -9.10
C LEU A 56 3.63 -3.51 -8.73
N ILE A 57 4.64 -2.72 -8.98
CA ILE A 57 6.03 -3.14 -8.79
C ILE A 57 6.36 -3.19 -7.28
N LEU A 58 6.10 -2.10 -6.56
CA LEU A 58 6.47 -2.03 -5.16
C LEU A 58 5.55 -2.88 -4.28
N GLY A 59 4.29 -3.05 -4.68
CA GLY A 59 3.40 -3.99 -4.00
C GLY A 59 3.94 -5.41 -4.07
N ALA A 60 4.40 -5.83 -5.24
CA ALA A 60 5.00 -7.16 -5.42
C ALA A 60 6.24 -7.32 -4.55
N LEU A 61 7.11 -6.31 -4.51
CA LEU A 61 8.31 -6.35 -3.67
C LEU A 61 7.95 -6.42 -2.18
N LEU A 62 6.92 -5.70 -1.78
CA LEU A 62 6.48 -5.73 -0.40
C LEU A 62 5.88 -7.09 -0.03
N MET A 63 5.15 -7.72 -0.97
CA MET A 63 4.61 -9.06 -0.75
C MET A 63 5.70 -10.05 -0.38
N ILE A 64 6.79 -10.06 -1.11
CA ILE A 64 7.89 -10.99 -0.84
C ILE A 64 8.85 -10.50 0.23
N GLY A 65 8.74 -9.23 0.61
CA GLY A 65 9.59 -8.67 1.64
C GLY A 65 11.01 -8.37 1.17
N LEU A 66 11.15 -7.86 -0.05
CA LEU A 66 12.44 -7.45 -0.59
C LEU A 66 12.55 -5.94 -0.58
N PHE A 67 13.64 -5.41 0.00
CA PHE A 67 13.87 -3.98 0.22
C PHE A 67 12.70 -3.33 0.98
N SER A 68 12.19 -4.05 1.97
CA SER A 68 10.89 -3.76 2.58
C SER A 68 10.77 -2.36 3.15
N ARG A 69 11.80 -1.88 3.87
CA ARG A 69 11.72 -0.56 4.51
C ARG A 69 11.63 0.56 3.48
N LEU A 70 12.50 0.51 2.46
CA LEU A 70 12.52 1.53 1.40
C LEU A 70 11.23 1.48 0.59
N VAL A 71 10.82 0.27 0.18
CA VAL A 71 9.59 0.07 -0.59
C VAL A 71 8.39 0.60 0.19
N ALA A 72 8.29 0.24 1.46
CA ALA A 72 7.18 0.69 2.31
C ALA A 72 7.17 2.21 2.46
N PHE A 73 8.34 2.83 2.61
CA PHE A 73 8.41 4.28 2.74
C PHE A 73 7.90 4.98 1.48
N ILE A 74 8.33 4.49 0.32
CA ILE A 74 7.88 5.06 -0.98
C ILE A 74 6.37 4.88 -1.13
N LEU A 75 5.84 3.68 -0.81
CA LEU A 75 4.40 3.43 -0.88
C LEU A 75 3.62 4.31 0.10
N ALA A 76 4.15 4.56 1.29
CA ALA A 76 3.50 5.46 2.24
C ALA A 76 3.34 6.86 1.65
N GLY A 77 4.39 7.37 1.01
CA GLY A 77 4.34 8.67 0.35
C GLY A 77 3.35 8.68 -0.82
N GLU A 78 3.36 7.62 -1.64
CA GLU A 78 2.44 7.50 -2.76
C GLU A 78 0.98 7.48 -2.28
N MET A 79 0.70 6.78 -1.17
CA MET A 79 -0.65 6.74 -0.61
C MET A 79 -1.08 8.08 -0.04
N ALA A 80 -0.16 8.85 0.53
CA ALA A 80 -0.46 10.20 0.98
C ALA A 80 -0.86 11.10 -0.20
N PHE A 81 -0.08 11.05 -1.30
CA PHE A 81 -0.45 11.77 -2.51
C PHE A 81 -1.78 11.29 -3.08
N ALA A 82 -1.99 9.96 -3.08
CA ALA A 82 -3.25 9.40 -3.56
C ALA A 82 -4.45 9.94 -2.77
N TYR A 83 -4.30 10.07 -1.46
CA TYR A 83 -5.38 10.61 -0.65
C TYR A 83 -5.68 12.06 -1.03
N PHE A 84 -4.66 12.92 -1.02
CA PHE A 84 -4.89 14.33 -1.27
C PHE A 84 -5.34 14.61 -2.70
N LEU A 85 -4.67 14.02 -3.69
CA LEU A 85 -4.96 14.32 -5.10
C LEU A 85 -6.11 13.48 -5.66
N GLY A 86 -6.25 12.25 -5.19
CA GLY A 86 -7.24 11.33 -5.74
C GLY A 86 -8.57 11.32 -5.00
N HIS A 87 -8.59 11.78 -3.76
CA HIS A 87 -9.79 11.72 -2.94
C HIS A 87 -10.21 13.08 -2.39
N MET A 88 -9.34 13.73 -1.59
CA MET A 88 -9.71 15.00 -0.96
C MET A 88 -9.91 16.11 -1.99
N PHE A 89 -8.95 16.28 -2.89
CA PHE A 89 -8.97 17.33 -3.92
C PHE A 89 -9.25 16.76 -5.31
N LYS A 90 -10.04 15.70 -5.37
CA LYS A 90 -10.42 15.11 -6.66
C LYS A 90 -11.08 16.14 -7.56
N LYS A 91 -11.88 17.05 -6.96
CA LYS A 91 -12.39 18.24 -7.60
C LYS A 91 -11.74 19.43 -6.89
N PRO A 92 -10.71 20.06 -7.48
CA PRO A 92 -9.96 21.11 -6.76
C PRO A 92 -10.80 22.26 -6.23
N ASP A 93 -11.90 22.58 -6.92
CA ASP A 93 -12.78 23.67 -6.51
C ASP A 93 -13.73 23.30 -5.38
N GLU A 94 -13.90 22.02 -5.11
CA GLU A 94 -14.84 21.50 -4.11
C GLU A 94 -14.17 20.39 -3.28
N PRO A 95 -13.19 20.74 -2.42
CA PRO A 95 -12.51 19.72 -1.63
C PRO A 95 -13.44 19.05 -0.62
N VAL A 96 -13.32 17.75 -0.46
CA VAL A 96 -14.06 16.95 0.50
C VAL A 96 -13.08 16.42 1.54
N PHE A 97 -13.17 16.91 2.76
CA PHE A 97 -12.15 16.66 3.78
C PHE A 97 -12.35 15.37 4.58
N LEU A 98 -13.58 14.85 4.62
CA LEU A 98 -13.87 13.67 5.44
C LEU A 98 -13.62 12.39 4.63
N PRO A 99 -12.72 11.50 5.11
CA PRO A 99 -12.43 10.25 4.39
C PRO A 99 -13.66 9.39 4.13
N LEU A 100 -14.63 9.41 5.04
CA LEU A 100 -15.87 8.68 4.86
C LEU A 100 -16.61 9.12 3.60
N LEU A 101 -16.55 10.43 3.29
CA LEU A 101 -17.27 11.00 2.16
C LEU A 101 -16.48 10.99 0.86
N ASN A 102 -15.13 11.02 0.95
CA ASN A 102 -14.29 11.07 -0.24
C ASN A 102 -13.72 9.71 -0.65
N ASN A 103 -14.12 8.65 0.04
CA ASN A 103 -13.67 7.27 -0.21
C ASN A 103 -12.16 7.09 -0.02
N GLY A 104 -11.52 7.94 0.77
CA GLY A 104 -10.09 7.91 0.97
C GLY A 104 -9.61 7.11 2.18
N THR A 105 -10.53 6.43 2.88
CA THR A 105 -10.16 5.66 4.08
C THR A 105 -9.05 4.66 3.80
N ALA A 106 -9.15 3.90 2.71
CA ALA A 106 -8.14 2.91 2.37
C ALA A 106 -6.78 3.55 2.12
N ALA A 107 -6.74 4.68 1.40
CA ALA A 107 -5.47 5.37 1.12
C ALA A 107 -4.79 5.80 2.42
N ILE A 108 -5.56 6.31 3.37
CA ILE A 108 -5.02 6.71 4.66
C ILE A 108 -4.47 5.49 5.42
N LEU A 109 -5.25 4.42 5.48
CA LEU A 109 -4.80 3.20 6.16
C LEU A 109 -3.55 2.61 5.53
N PHE A 110 -3.48 2.57 4.19
CA PHE A 110 -2.29 2.09 3.51
C PHE A 110 -1.08 2.99 3.77
N CYS A 111 -1.30 4.31 3.81
CA CYS A 111 -0.21 5.24 4.12
C CYS A 111 0.42 4.90 5.47
N PHE A 112 -0.40 4.75 6.51
CA PHE A 112 0.13 4.47 7.84
C PHE A 112 0.59 3.02 8.00
N ALA A 113 -0.04 2.06 7.33
CA ALA A 113 0.44 0.69 7.32
C ALA A 113 1.85 0.63 6.73
N CYS A 114 2.07 1.29 5.60
CA CYS A 114 3.38 1.32 4.97
C CYS A 114 4.39 2.13 5.79
N LEU A 115 3.97 3.21 6.40
CA LEU A 115 4.85 3.98 7.29
C LEU A 115 5.30 3.12 8.47
N TYR A 116 4.39 2.37 9.05
CA TYR A 116 4.74 1.43 10.12
C TYR A 116 5.74 0.38 9.63
N LEU A 117 5.48 -0.23 8.46
CA LEU A 117 6.38 -1.24 7.89
C LEU A 117 7.77 -0.67 7.58
N ALA A 118 7.84 0.61 7.19
CA ALA A 118 9.13 1.26 6.98
C ALA A 118 9.95 1.31 8.28
N THR A 119 9.29 1.47 9.41
CA THR A 119 9.97 1.52 10.72
C THR A 119 10.21 0.13 11.30
N SER A 120 9.26 -0.79 11.15
CA SER A 120 9.35 -2.13 11.75
C SER A 120 10.23 -3.09 10.96
N GLY A 121 10.32 -2.90 9.64
CA GLY A 121 10.95 -3.87 8.76
C GLY A 121 9.99 -5.00 8.38
N PRO A 122 10.50 -6.01 7.67
CA PRO A 122 9.67 -6.98 6.95
C PRO A 122 9.10 -8.13 7.80
N GLY A 123 9.60 -8.32 9.02
CA GLY A 123 9.29 -9.52 9.78
C GLY A 123 10.18 -10.70 9.37
N PRO A 124 10.09 -11.81 10.11
CA PRO A 124 11.03 -12.93 9.92
C PRO A 124 10.83 -13.74 8.64
N ILE A 125 9.63 -13.71 8.04
CA ILE A 125 9.35 -14.49 6.84
C ILE A 125 9.39 -13.54 5.64
N SER A 126 10.60 -13.28 5.13
CA SER A 126 10.82 -12.31 4.07
C SER A 126 12.11 -12.61 3.32
N VAL A 127 12.19 -12.13 2.07
CA VAL A 127 13.43 -12.24 1.29
C VAL A 127 14.55 -11.43 1.96
N ASP A 128 14.25 -10.27 2.56
CA ASP A 128 15.25 -9.49 3.27
C ASP A 128 15.92 -10.30 4.38
N GLU A 129 15.13 -11.05 5.15
CA GLU A 129 15.69 -11.91 6.20
C GLU A 129 16.50 -13.07 5.64
N MET A 130 16.04 -13.67 4.52
CA MET A 130 16.78 -14.74 3.86
C MET A 130 18.13 -14.26 3.35
N ARG A 131 18.23 -13.03 2.89
CA ARG A 131 19.47 -12.47 2.35
C ARG A 131 20.51 -12.15 3.42
N LYS A 132 20.10 -12.05 4.69
CA LYS A 132 21.04 -11.82 5.79
C LYS A 132 21.80 -13.08 6.19
N LYS A 133 21.38 -14.24 5.73
CA LYS A 133 21.98 -15.53 6.10
C LYS A 133 23.02 -16.00 5.09
#